data_9a7f953c71f39df261401124cb38061b
#
_entry.id   9a7f953c71f39df261401124cb38061b
#
_cell.length_a   1.000
_cell.length_b   1.000
_cell.length_c   1.000
_cell.angle_alpha   90.00
_cell.angle_beta   90.00
_cell.angle_gamma   90.00
#
_symmetry.space_group_name_H-M   'P 1'
#
loop_
_entity.id
_entity.type
_entity.pdbx_description
1 polymer ?
#
loop_
_entity_poly.entity_id
_entity_poly.type
_entity_poly.pdbx_seq_one_letter_code
_entity_poly.pdbx_strand_id
1 'polypeptide(L)'
;MSGTAAVIGAVTSRRRTVVAVWVIVALLGTAAPAVAQARPAEVQRAIEAERAGRYQEAADRFERILKAEPASFPALLGFERALQRLGRLDRILVYIDAAIPLAADQQPVRSLQLRVLAQLGRTDALNAAAEAWIATVPKAEDPYREWAFALAQLGDIERARQVLLRGSRMLSAGALLQELAQVAVASGDWPGAARHWVEAARAKRPAIPAAGLSLSHVPPAMRAGVLDVLLRELGDSVAQMIAADALVSWDRAGEAWALLDRVLPADPRSAVAALRRFADRTRHTTSAEAARMRGYALERLATLVQGPEAQQARIDAARGFADAGDRRAAERMLHEIAGDSAVAPAAASGAMATLIAVTADAGRAAAAERRLREWRDRLRAEDVALLETSIARAWVRAGELARAHKILGDDSSVGAAAVRGWVALYRGDLRGASRWFREAGPYAGTRARITRRTSMLALIQRIGPDSVPELGRALLMLERGDTSRAVDQLVDVARTLPHTAGRGDVLGLAGRLALAHRDRRAEPLLLEALAVDATGPVAPAAMLALARIAAKAGPTALAIERLESLILLYPESAVVPEARRLLNQVRGAIPRS
;
A
#
# COMPACT_ATOMS: atom_id res chain seq x y z
N MET A 1 8.46 12.92 18.73
CA MET A 1 9.50 13.77 18.11
C MET A 1 9.45 13.53 16.63
N SER A 2 8.86 14.38 16.02
CA SER A 2 8.95 15.14 14.77
C SER A 2 9.74 14.49 13.63
N GLY A 3 9.06 14.12 12.56
CA GLY A 3 9.59 13.86 11.24
C GLY A 3 8.57 14.35 10.20
N THR A 4 8.70 15.59 9.83
CA THR A 4 7.92 16.33 8.84
C THR A 4 8.01 15.68 7.46
N ALA A 5 6.88 15.30 6.89
CA ALA A 5 6.73 15.00 5.47
C ALA A 5 6.54 16.32 4.71
N ALA A 6 7.51 16.67 3.89
CA ALA A 6 7.41 17.78 2.96
C ALA A 6 6.59 17.39 1.73
N VAL A 7 5.54 18.16 1.49
CA VAL A 7 4.73 18.18 0.27
C VAL A 7 5.57 18.78 -0.86
N ILE A 8 5.72 18.04 -1.97
CA ILE A 8 6.16 18.61 -3.24
C ILE A 8 5.04 18.42 -4.26
N GLY A 9 4.63 19.58 -4.79
CA GLY A 9 3.51 19.74 -5.69
C GLY A 9 3.66 19.04 -7.05
N ALA A 10 2.53 18.66 -7.57
CA ALA A 10 2.34 18.04 -8.86
C ALA A 10 2.54 19.04 -10.01
N VAL A 11 3.51 18.76 -10.88
CA VAL A 11 3.47 19.23 -12.26
C VAL A 11 4.05 18.15 -13.18
N THR A 12 3.27 17.77 -14.20
CA THR A 12 3.58 16.94 -15.38
C THR A 12 4.06 15.50 -15.20
N SER A 13 3.31 14.73 -15.42
CA SER A 13 2.59 13.48 -15.25
C SER A 13 3.21 12.19 -15.84
N ARG A 14 4.07 12.14 -16.80
CA ARG A 14 4.57 10.87 -17.39
C ARG A 14 6.04 10.55 -17.15
N ARG A 15 6.86 11.56 -16.87
CA ARG A 15 8.32 11.36 -16.70
C ARG A 15 8.76 10.96 -15.28
N ARG A 16 7.90 11.08 -14.26
CA ARG A 16 8.27 10.85 -12.85
C ARG A 16 8.09 9.42 -12.33
N THR A 17 7.26 8.61 -12.98
CA THR A 17 6.99 7.22 -12.53
C THR A 17 8.17 6.28 -12.79
N VAL A 18 8.97 6.56 -13.81
CA VAL A 18 10.16 5.74 -14.17
C VAL A 18 11.28 5.90 -13.14
N VAL A 19 11.44 7.11 -12.59
CA VAL A 19 12.53 7.40 -11.63
C VAL A 19 12.33 6.71 -10.28
N ALA A 20 11.08 6.54 -9.84
CA ALA A 20 10.79 5.94 -8.52
C ALA A 20 11.11 4.44 -8.43
N VAL A 21 11.01 3.69 -9.55
CA VAL A 21 11.28 2.24 -9.57
C VAL A 21 12.79 1.95 -9.48
N TRP A 22 13.64 2.84 -10.01
CA TRP A 22 15.09 2.64 -10.00
C TRP A 22 15.78 2.96 -8.67
N VAL A 23 15.21 3.85 -7.85
CA VAL A 23 15.80 4.26 -6.56
C VAL A 23 15.80 3.10 -5.54
N ILE A 24 14.85 2.17 -5.64
CA ILE A 24 14.74 1.04 -4.67
C ILE A 24 15.79 -0.05 -4.95
N VAL A 25 16.24 -0.22 -6.20
CA VAL A 25 17.22 -1.27 -6.55
C VAL A 25 18.66 -0.84 -6.22
N ALA A 26 18.96 0.47 -6.18
CA ALA A 26 20.29 0.99 -5.87
C ALA A 26 20.68 0.90 -4.38
N LEU A 27 19.75 0.57 -3.47
CA LEU A 27 19.98 0.56 -2.02
C LEU A 27 20.36 -0.82 -1.44
N LEU A 28 20.43 -1.89 -2.24
CA LEU A 28 20.72 -3.25 -1.79
C LEU A 28 22.06 -3.82 -2.27
N GLY A 29 23.01 -2.99 -2.70
CA GLY A 29 24.29 -3.43 -3.24
C GLY A 29 25.51 -3.06 -2.40
N THR A 30 26.05 -4.03 -1.67
CA THR A 30 27.44 -4.29 -1.28
C THR A 30 28.12 -3.39 -0.24
N ALA A 31 28.54 -4.02 0.86
CA ALA A 31 29.60 -3.53 1.73
C ALA A 31 30.93 -3.49 0.93
N ALA A 32 31.45 -2.30 0.68
CA ALA A 32 32.77 -2.09 0.08
C ALA A 32 33.89 -2.14 1.14
N PRO A 33 35.10 -2.63 0.81
CA PRO A 33 36.23 -2.63 1.73
C PRO A 33 36.72 -1.20 2.01
N ALA A 34 37.25 -0.98 3.20
CA ALA A 34 37.73 0.30 3.69
C ALA A 34 38.92 0.79 2.83
N VAL A 35 38.67 1.87 2.05
CA VAL A 35 39.71 2.65 1.35
C VAL A 35 40.08 3.85 2.19
N ALA A 36 41.38 4.22 2.19
CA ALA A 36 42.03 5.26 2.97
C ALA A 36 41.13 6.51 3.14
N GLN A 37 40.81 6.81 4.42
CA GLN A 37 39.82 7.82 4.78
C GLN A 37 40.49 9.21 4.80
N ALA A 38 39.98 10.12 3.97
CA ALA A 38 40.14 11.55 4.20
C ALA A 38 39.67 11.90 5.62
N ARG A 39 40.43 12.71 6.32
CA ARG A 39 40.24 13.12 7.73
C ARG A 39 38.75 13.11 8.13
N PRO A 40 38.28 12.10 8.87
CA PRO A 40 36.83 11.89 9.09
C PRO A 40 36.13 13.12 9.67
N ALA A 41 36.87 13.91 10.44
CA ALA A 41 36.36 15.12 11.07
C ALA A 41 36.04 16.28 10.08
N GLU A 42 36.78 16.39 8.96
CA GLU A 42 36.52 17.46 7.97
C GLU A 42 35.32 17.12 7.09
N VAL A 43 35.19 15.86 6.67
CA VAL A 43 34.00 15.36 5.97
C VAL A 43 32.77 15.53 6.85
N GLN A 44 32.87 15.19 8.15
CA GLN A 44 31.77 15.33 9.08
C GLN A 44 31.31 16.79 9.23
N ARG A 45 32.25 17.73 9.37
CA ARG A 45 31.92 19.18 9.43
C ARG A 45 31.28 19.69 8.13
N ALA A 46 31.68 19.18 6.98
CA ALA A 46 31.06 19.51 5.70
C ALA A 46 29.62 18.99 5.64
N ILE A 47 29.37 17.76 6.10
CA ILE A 47 28.02 17.17 6.20
C ILE A 47 27.15 17.95 7.21
N GLU A 48 27.71 18.41 8.31
CA GLU A 48 26.98 19.25 9.29
C GLU A 48 26.56 20.60 8.68
N ALA A 49 27.43 21.23 7.90
CA ALA A 49 27.10 22.45 7.17
C ALA A 49 25.97 22.19 6.14
N GLU A 50 26.03 21.06 5.40
CA GLU A 50 24.99 20.63 4.47
C GLU A 50 23.64 20.43 5.17
N ARG A 51 23.62 19.69 6.30
CA ARG A 51 22.42 19.45 7.10
C ARG A 51 21.82 20.73 7.69
N ALA A 52 22.66 21.71 8.00
CA ALA A 52 22.24 23.02 8.48
C ALA A 52 21.76 23.97 7.34
N GLY A 53 21.71 23.48 6.10
CA GLY A 53 21.29 24.28 4.92
C GLY A 53 22.35 25.27 4.43
N ARG A 54 23.57 25.26 5.00
CA ARG A 54 24.67 26.13 4.58
C ARG A 54 25.42 25.51 3.40
N TYR A 55 24.74 25.41 2.26
CA TYR A 55 25.22 24.68 1.08
C TYR A 55 26.51 25.26 0.47
N GLN A 56 26.68 26.58 0.49
CA GLN A 56 27.93 27.21 -0.01
C GLN A 56 29.10 26.81 0.89
N GLU A 57 28.96 26.90 2.20
CA GLU A 57 30.01 26.49 3.14
C GLU A 57 30.32 24.99 3.01
N ALA A 58 29.30 24.15 2.86
CA ALA A 58 29.49 22.72 2.63
C ALA A 58 30.27 22.46 1.32
N ALA A 59 29.91 23.13 0.23
CA ALA A 59 30.61 23.03 -1.05
C ALA A 59 32.07 23.44 -0.93
N ASP A 60 32.37 24.58 -0.28
CA ASP A 60 33.74 25.06 -0.09
C ASP A 60 34.60 24.12 0.77
N ARG A 61 33.99 23.45 1.76
CA ARG A 61 34.64 22.42 2.59
C ARG A 61 34.92 21.14 1.80
N PHE A 62 33.93 20.60 1.07
CA PHE A 62 34.13 19.45 0.21
C PHE A 62 35.15 19.71 -0.88
N GLU A 63 35.13 20.88 -1.49
CA GLU A 63 36.13 21.29 -2.51
C GLU A 63 37.56 21.27 -1.95
N ARG A 64 37.78 21.77 -0.72
CA ARG A 64 39.08 21.71 -0.07
C ARG A 64 39.56 20.28 0.18
N ILE A 65 38.64 19.41 0.59
CA ILE A 65 38.93 17.97 0.78
C ILE A 65 39.35 17.36 -0.56
N LEU A 66 38.62 17.63 -1.64
CA LEU A 66 38.88 17.09 -2.98
C LEU A 66 40.19 17.62 -3.59
N LYS A 67 40.60 18.84 -3.27
CA LYS A 67 41.92 19.39 -3.65
C LYS A 67 43.06 18.65 -2.95
N ALA A 68 42.88 18.22 -1.73
CA ALA A 68 43.87 17.46 -0.95
C ALA A 68 43.83 15.96 -1.26
N GLU A 69 42.63 15.40 -1.46
CA GLU A 69 42.37 13.98 -1.70
C GLU A 69 41.36 13.82 -2.84
N PRO A 70 41.80 13.91 -4.10
CA PRO A 70 40.89 13.86 -5.26
C PRO A 70 40.03 12.57 -5.35
N ALA A 71 40.54 11.44 -4.85
CA ALA A 71 39.85 10.16 -4.85
C ALA A 71 38.86 9.97 -3.69
N SER A 72 38.63 10.99 -2.86
CA SER A 72 37.70 10.90 -1.72
C SER A 72 36.24 10.83 -2.22
N PHE A 73 35.73 9.64 -2.43
CA PHE A 73 34.36 9.42 -2.92
C PHE A 73 33.29 10.01 -1.99
N PRO A 74 33.38 9.92 -0.64
CA PRO A 74 32.45 10.62 0.24
C PRO A 74 32.41 12.14 0.04
N ALA A 75 33.58 12.74 -0.24
CA ALA A 75 33.64 14.18 -0.52
C ALA A 75 33.04 14.52 -1.89
N LEU A 76 33.23 13.68 -2.93
CA LEU A 76 32.57 13.83 -4.21
C LEU A 76 31.05 13.81 -4.09
N LEU A 77 30.48 12.84 -3.34
CA LEU A 77 29.04 12.75 -3.12
C LEU A 77 28.49 13.95 -2.33
N GLY A 78 29.22 14.40 -1.31
CA GLY A 78 28.82 15.59 -0.55
C GLY A 78 28.88 16.86 -1.40
N PHE A 79 29.91 16.99 -2.22
CA PHE A 79 30.08 18.11 -3.14
C PHE A 79 28.99 18.15 -4.22
N GLU A 80 28.65 16.97 -4.81
CA GLU A 80 27.53 16.83 -5.75
C GLU A 80 26.23 17.40 -5.14
N ARG A 81 25.86 16.93 -3.95
CA ARG A 81 24.62 17.36 -3.29
C ARG A 81 24.61 18.86 -3.00
N ALA A 82 25.72 19.39 -2.49
CA ALA A 82 25.84 20.82 -2.19
C ALA A 82 25.73 21.66 -3.46
N LEU A 83 26.45 21.29 -4.54
CA LEU A 83 26.41 21.98 -5.84
C LEU A 83 25.03 21.88 -6.51
N GLN A 84 24.35 20.75 -6.38
CA GLN A 84 22.98 20.57 -6.88
C GLN A 84 22.01 21.56 -6.23
N ARG A 85 22.13 21.76 -4.90
CA ARG A 85 21.33 22.76 -4.16
C ARG A 85 21.64 24.20 -4.56
N LEU A 86 22.87 24.46 -4.97
CA LEU A 86 23.33 25.77 -5.44
C LEU A 86 23.06 26.03 -6.93
N GLY A 87 22.59 25.03 -7.69
CA GLY A 87 22.43 25.14 -9.14
C GLY A 87 23.74 25.22 -9.93
N ARG A 88 24.85 24.70 -9.37
CA ARG A 88 26.21 24.78 -9.93
C ARG A 88 26.85 23.42 -10.14
N LEU A 89 26.04 22.43 -10.52
CA LEU A 89 26.44 21.02 -10.59
C LEU A 89 27.57 20.77 -11.62
N ASP A 90 27.67 21.59 -12.63
CA ASP A 90 28.73 21.52 -13.66
C ASP A 90 30.15 21.57 -13.09
N ARG A 91 30.35 22.28 -11.97
CA ARG A 91 31.65 22.43 -11.30
C ARG A 91 32.26 21.13 -10.81
N ILE A 92 31.45 20.09 -10.55
CA ILE A 92 31.97 18.83 -10.02
C ILE A 92 32.76 18.03 -11.05
N LEU A 93 32.52 18.24 -12.36
CA LEU A 93 33.09 17.40 -13.41
C LEU A 93 34.61 17.38 -13.39
N VAL A 94 35.25 18.52 -13.15
CA VAL A 94 36.74 18.61 -13.04
C VAL A 94 37.26 17.72 -11.91
N TYR A 95 36.55 17.65 -10.80
CA TYR A 95 36.96 16.82 -9.66
C TYR A 95 36.69 15.32 -9.90
N ILE A 96 35.62 14.98 -10.60
CA ILE A 96 35.33 13.60 -11.03
C ILE A 96 36.42 13.12 -11.99
N ASP A 97 36.75 13.91 -12.99
CA ASP A 97 37.78 13.57 -13.99
C ASP A 97 39.16 13.40 -13.35
N ALA A 98 39.50 14.23 -12.35
CA ALA A 98 40.72 14.07 -11.56
C ALA A 98 40.71 12.84 -10.64
N ALA A 99 39.55 12.44 -10.15
CA ALA A 99 39.40 11.29 -9.24
C ALA A 99 39.49 9.93 -9.94
N ILE A 100 38.98 9.81 -11.18
CA ILE A 100 38.90 8.53 -11.91
C ILE A 100 40.26 7.78 -11.97
N PRO A 101 41.39 8.40 -12.40
CA PRO A 101 42.66 7.67 -12.48
C PRO A 101 43.27 7.34 -11.12
N LEU A 102 42.83 7.99 -10.04
CA LEU A 102 43.36 7.85 -8.70
C LEU A 102 42.54 6.94 -7.80
N ALA A 103 41.31 6.64 -8.20
CA ALA A 103 40.41 5.80 -7.43
C ALA A 103 40.86 4.33 -7.47
N ALA A 104 40.96 3.68 -6.31
CA ALA A 104 41.25 2.25 -6.22
C ALA A 104 40.15 1.40 -6.88
N ASP A 105 38.89 1.82 -6.70
CA ASP A 105 37.72 1.32 -7.45
C ASP A 105 37.12 2.50 -8.23
N GLN A 106 37.20 2.41 -9.55
CA GLN A 106 36.70 3.44 -10.45
C GLN A 106 35.19 3.39 -10.65
N GLN A 107 34.55 2.26 -10.36
CA GLN A 107 33.12 2.06 -10.62
C GLN A 107 32.25 3.14 -9.98
N PRO A 108 32.34 3.46 -8.68
CA PRO A 108 31.48 4.46 -8.05
C PRO A 108 31.68 5.87 -8.64
N VAL A 109 32.93 6.22 -8.99
CA VAL A 109 33.25 7.54 -9.54
C VAL A 109 32.74 7.67 -10.97
N ARG A 110 32.87 6.62 -11.78
CA ARG A 110 32.34 6.58 -13.16
C ARG A 110 30.81 6.58 -13.18
N SER A 111 30.16 5.85 -12.27
CA SER A 111 28.70 5.92 -12.11
C SER A 111 28.26 7.34 -11.75
N LEU A 112 28.98 8.02 -10.86
CA LEU A 112 28.73 9.42 -10.52
C LEU A 112 28.92 10.32 -11.75
N GLN A 113 29.97 10.12 -12.56
CA GLN A 113 30.22 10.87 -13.80
C GLN A 113 29.02 10.79 -14.74
N LEU A 114 28.55 9.57 -15.06
CA LEU A 114 27.42 9.37 -15.97
C LEU A 114 26.15 10.03 -15.43
N ARG A 115 25.88 9.88 -14.14
CA ARG A 115 24.72 10.49 -13.48
C ARG A 115 24.73 12.00 -13.55
N VAL A 116 25.89 12.64 -13.27
CA VAL A 116 26.06 14.10 -13.33
C VAL A 116 25.91 14.61 -14.76
N LEU A 117 26.51 13.92 -15.73
CA LEU A 117 26.39 14.30 -17.14
C LEU A 117 24.94 14.21 -17.64
N ALA A 118 24.19 13.18 -17.19
CA ALA A 118 22.77 13.07 -17.48
C ALA A 118 21.96 14.22 -16.85
N GLN A 119 22.21 14.56 -15.58
CA GLN A 119 21.54 15.66 -14.90
C GLN A 119 21.78 17.01 -15.58
N LEU A 120 22.97 17.20 -16.12
CA LEU A 120 23.36 18.41 -16.89
C LEU A 120 22.86 18.39 -18.34
N GLY A 121 22.26 17.30 -18.82
CA GLY A 121 21.81 17.15 -20.20
C GLY A 121 22.96 17.06 -21.22
N ARG A 122 24.21 16.78 -20.78
CA ARG A 122 25.40 16.70 -21.64
C ARG A 122 25.50 15.33 -22.32
N THR A 123 24.61 15.04 -23.24
CA THR A 123 24.46 13.71 -23.87
C THR A 123 25.71 13.23 -24.58
N ASP A 124 26.42 14.08 -25.32
CA ASP A 124 27.63 13.65 -26.04
C ASP A 124 28.78 13.30 -25.09
N ALA A 125 28.97 14.10 -24.04
CA ALA A 125 29.95 13.80 -23.00
C ALA A 125 29.59 12.54 -22.21
N LEU A 126 28.29 12.30 -21.92
CA LEU A 126 27.79 11.09 -21.31
C LEU A 126 28.16 9.86 -22.14
N ASN A 127 27.91 9.88 -23.45
CA ASN A 127 28.21 8.77 -24.33
C ASN A 127 29.72 8.51 -24.41
N ALA A 128 30.53 9.56 -24.54
CA ALA A 128 31.98 9.43 -24.56
C ALA A 128 32.53 8.84 -23.25
N ALA A 129 32.02 9.28 -22.11
CA ALA A 129 32.42 8.79 -20.79
C ALA A 129 32.04 7.30 -20.61
N ALA A 130 30.85 6.90 -21.05
CA ALA A 130 30.39 5.52 -20.99
C ALA A 130 31.21 4.59 -21.88
N GLU A 131 31.50 4.99 -23.12
CA GLU A 131 32.37 4.22 -24.03
C GLU A 131 33.81 4.09 -23.48
N ALA A 132 34.35 5.16 -22.90
CA ALA A 132 35.66 5.12 -22.25
C ALA A 132 35.65 4.15 -21.05
N TRP A 133 34.56 4.07 -20.30
CA TRP A 133 34.42 3.11 -19.21
C TRP A 133 34.34 1.66 -19.74
N ILE A 134 33.52 1.40 -20.76
CA ILE A 134 33.43 0.07 -21.41
C ILE A 134 34.80 -0.38 -21.91
N ALA A 135 35.59 0.52 -22.50
CA ALA A 135 36.93 0.21 -23.00
C ALA A 135 37.86 -0.28 -21.87
N THR A 136 37.71 0.22 -20.64
CA THR A 136 38.53 -0.24 -19.50
C THR A 136 38.06 -1.56 -18.89
N VAL A 137 36.76 -1.86 -18.93
CA VAL A 137 36.15 -3.07 -18.34
C VAL A 137 35.08 -3.67 -19.25
N PRO A 138 35.45 -4.20 -20.43
CA PRO A 138 34.51 -4.57 -21.49
C PRO A 138 33.57 -5.72 -21.11
N LYS A 139 33.91 -6.49 -20.07
CA LYS A 139 33.14 -7.66 -19.59
C LYS A 139 32.38 -7.36 -18.28
N ALA A 140 32.26 -6.09 -17.85
CA ALA A 140 31.48 -5.69 -16.69
C ALA A 140 30.06 -5.27 -17.10
N GLU A 141 29.07 -5.58 -16.27
CA GLU A 141 27.66 -5.18 -16.47
C GLU A 141 27.46 -3.68 -16.20
N ASP A 142 28.17 -3.12 -15.20
CA ASP A 142 27.93 -1.81 -14.66
C ASP A 142 28.00 -0.67 -15.68
N PRO A 143 29.00 -0.61 -16.60
CA PRO A 143 29.04 0.46 -17.60
C PRO A 143 27.78 0.52 -18.49
N TYR A 144 27.29 -0.64 -18.91
CA TYR A 144 26.09 -0.71 -19.75
C TYR A 144 24.82 -0.36 -18.95
N ARG A 145 24.74 -0.84 -17.71
CA ARG A 145 23.61 -0.55 -16.79
C ARG A 145 23.51 0.94 -16.50
N GLU A 146 24.60 1.53 -16.05
CA GLU A 146 24.64 2.96 -15.67
C GLU A 146 24.42 3.89 -16.87
N TRP A 147 24.98 3.54 -18.04
CA TRP A 147 24.75 4.29 -19.27
C TRP A 147 23.28 4.23 -19.69
N ALA A 148 22.69 3.04 -19.72
CA ALA A 148 21.28 2.88 -20.05
C ALA A 148 20.37 3.62 -19.05
N PHE A 149 20.70 3.58 -17.77
CA PHE A 149 19.99 4.32 -16.74
C PHE A 149 20.06 5.85 -16.96
N ALA A 150 21.25 6.37 -17.27
CA ALA A 150 21.46 7.78 -17.57
C ALA A 150 20.68 8.23 -18.81
N LEU A 151 20.66 7.43 -19.89
CA LEU A 151 19.88 7.68 -21.10
C LEU A 151 18.37 7.65 -20.81
N ALA A 152 17.91 6.71 -20.00
CA ALA A 152 16.50 6.62 -19.61
C ALA A 152 16.06 7.86 -18.79
N GLN A 153 16.93 8.41 -17.94
CA GLN A 153 16.67 9.66 -17.23
C GLN A 153 16.50 10.85 -18.18
N LEU A 154 17.26 10.87 -19.26
CA LEU A 154 17.13 11.88 -20.33
C LEU A 154 15.89 11.66 -21.21
N GLY A 155 15.18 10.55 -21.05
CA GLY A 155 14.00 10.16 -21.82
C GLY A 155 14.34 9.45 -23.13
N ASP A 156 15.60 9.14 -23.39
CA ASP A 156 16.05 8.38 -24.56
C ASP A 156 15.97 6.86 -24.28
N ILE A 157 14.73 6.37 -24.17
CA ILE A 157 14.44 4.98 -23.81
C ILE A 157 14.93 4.00 -24.89
N GLU A 158 14.82 4.39 -26.17
CA GLU A 158 15.23 3.51 -27.26
C GLU A 158 16.75 3.31 -27.29
N ARG A 159 17.51 4.37 -27.07
CA ARG A 159 18.97 4.26 -26.98
C ARG A 159 19.42 3.51 -25.72
N ALA A 160 18.73 3.71 -24.59
CA ALA A 160 18.94 2.89 -23.39
C ALA A 160 18.75 1.39 -23.68
N ARG A 161 17.71 1.03 -24.41
CA ARG A 161 17.46 -0.35 -24.85
C ARG A 161 18.58 -0.90 -25.73
N GLN A 162 19.04 -0.10 -26.70
CA GLN A 162 20.14 -0.50 -27.60
C GLN A 162 21.44 -0.75 -26.84
N VAL A 163 21.78 0.09 -25.88
CA VAL A 163 22.96 -0.06 -25.01
C VAL A 163 22.87 -1.37 -24.22
N LEU A 164 21.74 -1.67 -23.61
CA LEU A 164 21.54 -2.91 -22.87
C LEU A 164 21.61 -4.16 -23.78
N LEU A 165 21.03 -4.10 -24.98
CA LEU A 165 21.13 -5.17 -25.97
C LEU A 165 22.56 -5.38 -26.46
N ARG A 166 23.34 -4.31 -26.63
CA ARG A 166 24.77 -4.40 -26.93
C ARG A 166 25.51 -5.10 -25.78
N GLY A 167 25.27 -4.67 -24.53
CA GLY A 167 25.85 -5.27 -23.35
C GLY A 167 25.50 -6.75 -23.21
N SER A 168 24.23 -7.14 -23.40
CA SER A 168 23.79 -8.52 -23.27
C SER A 168 24.43 -9.48 -24.30
N ARG A 169 24.85 -8.97 -25.47
CA ARG A 169 25.60 -9.77 -26.47
C ARG A 169 27.07 -9.94 -26.12
N MET A 170 27.64 -8.98 -25.37
CA MET A 170 29.05 -9.00 -25.00
C MET A 170 29.32 -9.70 -23.68
N LEU A 171 28.31 -9.87 -22.86
CA LEU A 171 28.38 -10.40 -21.51
C LEU A 171 27.86 -11.84 -21.45
N SER A 172 27.88 -12.43 -20.27
CA SER A 172 27.34 -13.78 -20.04
C SER A 172 25.82 -13.85 -20.28
N ALA A 173 25.35 -15.02 -20.66
CA ALA A 173 23.90 -15.27 -20.81
C ALA A 173 23.15 -14.90 -19.55
N GLY A 174 22.10 -14.10 -19.70
CA GLY A 174 21.27 -13.62 -18.59
C GLY A 174 21.69 -12.28 -17.99
N ALA A 175 22.81 -11.68 -18.45
CA ALA A 175 23.21 -10.34 -18.04
C ALA A 175 22.24 -9.28 -18.57
N LEU A 176 21.98 -8.26 -17.75
CA LEU A 176 21.15 -7.08 -18.08
C LEU A 176 19.68 -7.36 -18.46
N LEU A 177 19.18 -8.59 -18.24
CA LEU A 177 17.79 -8.94 -18.58
C LEU A 177 16.77 -8.22 -17.72
N GLN A 178 17.10 -7.96 -16.46
CA GLN A 178 16.22 -7.19 -15.55
C GLN A 178 16.12 -5.74 -16.00
N GLU A 179 17.24 -5.15 -16.41
CA GLU A 179 17.31 -3.79 -16.93
C GLU A 179 16.55 -3.67 -18.25
N LEU A 180 16.69 -4.66 -19.15
CA LEU A 180 15.90 -4.72 -20.39
C LEU A 180 14.40 -4.81 -20.11
N ALA A 181 13.99 -5.60 -19.11
CA ALA A 181 12.58 -5.65 -18.69
C ALA A 181 12.09 -4.29 -18.17
N GLN A 182 12.90 -3.58 -17.39
CA GLN A 182 12.54 -2.27 -16.85
C GLN A 182 12.44 -1.20 -17.95
N VAL A 183 13.36 -1.22 -18.92
CA VAL A 183 13.31 -0.34 -20.10
C VAL A 183 12.07 -0.63 -20.95
N ALA A 184 11.71 -1.91 -21.12
CA ALA A 184 10.48 -2.29 -21.81
C ALA A 184 9.22 -1.77 -21.08
N VAL A 185 9.19 -1.81 -19.74
CA VAL A 185 8.12 -1.17 -18.94
C VAL A 185 8.08 0.34 -19.19
N ALA A 186 9.23 1.00 -19.22
CA ALA A 186 9.33 2.44 -19.44
C ALA A 186 8.84 2.87 -20.83
N SER A 187 9.04 2.02 -21.85
CA SER A 187 8.52 2.25 -23.21
C SER A 187 7.05 1.84 -23.39
N GLY A 188 6.44 1.17 -22.40
CA GLY A 188 5.09 0.62 -22.49
C GLY A 188 4.99 -0.72 -23.22
N ASP A 189 6.12 -1.34 -23.59
CA ASP A 189 6.17 -2.71 -24.15
C ASP A 189 6.05 -3.75 -23.03
N TRP A 190 4.84 -3.89 -22.49
CA TRP A 190 4.54 -4.83 -21.42
C TRP A 190 4.76 -6.30 -21.80
N PRO A 191 4.40 -6.76 -23.03
CA PRO A 191 4.74 -8.10 -23.48
C PRO A 191 6.25 -8.34 -23.59
N GLY A 192 7.01 -7.35 -24.05
CA GLY A 192 8.48 -7.39 -24.08
C GLY A 192 9.09 -7.46 -22.68
N ALA A 193 8.56 -6.66 -21.75
CA ALA A 193 8.96 -6.71 -20.35
C ALA A 193 8.74 -8.10 -19.75
N ALA A 194 7.59 -8.73 -20.02
CA ALA A 194 7.29 -10.08 -19.55
C ALA A 194 8.30 -11.12 -20.08
N ARG A 195 8.67 -11.06 -21.39
CA ARG A 195 9.69 -11.95 -21.97
C ARG A 195 11.03 -11.82 -21.24
N HIS A 196 11.52 -10.59 -21.08
CA HIS A 196 12.79 -10.35 -20.40
C HIS A 196 12.78 -10.76 -18.94
N TRP A 197 11.63 -10.57 -18.23
CA TRP A 197 11.48 -11.05 -16.86
C TRP A 197 11.53 -12.58 -16.77
N VAL A 198 10.91 -13.31 -17.71
CA VAL A 198 10.97 -14.78 -17.75
C VAL A 198 12.42 -15.24 -17.98
N GLU A 199 13.11 -14.66 -18.93
CA GLU A 199 14.53 -14.96 -19.20
C GLU A 199 15.42 -14.67 -17.99
N ALA A 200 15.23 -13.51 -17.34
CA ALA A 200 15.96 -13.16 -16.13
C ALA A 200 15.71 -14.15 -14.99
N ALA A 201 14.47 -14.61 -14.82
CA ALA A 201 14.08 -15.55 -13.78
C ALA A 201 14.53 -17.00 -14.08
N ARG A 202 14.64 -17.38 -15.36
CA ARG A 202 15.28 -18.64 -15.79
C ARG A 202 16.79 -18.65 -15.45
N ALA A 203 17.46 -17.52 -15.66
CA ALA A 203 18.86 -17.36 -15.31
C ALA A 203 19.09 -17.28 -13.79
N LYS A 204 18.24 -16.55 -13.08
CA LYS A 204 18.34 -16.33 -11.62
C LYS A 204 16.93 -16.34 -11.00
N ARG A 205 16.51 -17.46 -10.41
CA ARG A 205 15.17 -17.60 -9.77
C ARG A 205 14.78 -16.49 -8.81
N PRO A 206 15.68 -15.83 -8.04
CA PRO A 206 15.35 -14.65 -7.23
C PRO A 206 14.72 -13.48 -8.00
N ALA A 207 14.77 -13.47 -9.34
CA ALA A 207 14.08 -12.45 -10.15
C ALA A 207 12.54 -12.62 -10.21
N ILE A 208 11.97 -13.77 -9.83
CA ILE A 208 10.50 -14.01 -9.88
C ILE A 208 9.71 -12.96 -9.05
N PRO A 209 10.06 -12.66 -7.79
CA PRO A 209 9.35 -11.63 -7.03
C PRO A 209 9.40 -10.24 -7.65
N ALA A 210 10.56 -9.87 -8.23
CA ALA A 210 10.74 -8.58 -8.90
C ALA A 210 9.87 -8.50 -10.18
N ALA A 211 9.80 -9.59 -10.96
CA ALA A 211 8.93 -9.72 -12.12
C ALA A 211 7.46 -9.52 -11.73
N GLY A 212 6.98 -10.25 -10.70
CA GLY A 212 5.62 -10.14 -10.21
C GLY A 212 5.26 -8.73 -9.71
N LEU A 213 6.20 -8.04 -9.06
CA LEU A 213 6.02 -6.65 -8.63
C LEU A 213 5.94 -5.71 -9.84
N SER A 214 6.87 -5.83 -10.79
CA SER A 214 6.88 -5.02 -12.00
C SER A 214 5.59 -5.18 -12.80
N LEU A 215 5.16 -6.41 -13.05
CA LEU A 215 3.95 -6.72 -13.81
C LEU A 215 2.65 -6.42 -13.06
N SER A 216 2.68 -6.16 -11.75
CA SER A 216 1.50 -5.71 -11.00
C SER A 216 0.92 -4.39 -11.53
N HIS A 217 1.75 -3.56 -12.15
CA HIS A 217 1.41 -2.24 -12.67
C HIS A 217 0.90 -2.26 -14.14
N VAL A 218 0.78 -3.44 -14.75
CA VAL A 218 0.30 -3.58 -16.13
C VAL A 218 -1.10 -2.98 -16.29
N PRO A 219 -1.30 -2.02 -17.21
CA PRO A 219 -2.60 -1.46 -17.50
C PRO A 219 -3.62 -2.54 -17.89
N PRO A 220 -4.89 -2.46 -17.48
CA PRO A 220 -5.89 -3.47 -17.77
C PRO A 220 -5.97 -3.90 -19.25
N ALA A 221 -5.84 -2.95 -20.18
CA ALA A 221 -5.88 -3.21 -21.61
C ALA A 221 -4.70 -4.07 -22.12
N MET A 222 -3.57 -4.10 -21.41
CA MET A 222 -2.36 -4.82 -21.82
C MET A 222 -2.21 -6.19 -21.14
N ARG A 223 -3.05 -6.51 -20.15
CA ARG A 223 -2.95 -7.73 -19.34
C ARG A 223 -3.08 -9.01 -20.16
N ALA A 224 -3.97 -9.02 -21.14
CA ALA A 224 -4.16 -10.16 -22.03
C ALA A 224 -2.85 -10.48 -22.79
N GLY A 225 -2.24 -9.49 -23.45
CA GLY A 225 -1.00 -9.69 -24.19
C GLY A 225 0.18 -10.13 -23.31
N VAL A 226 0.23 -9.68 -22.04
CA VAL A 226 1.23 -10.15 -21.07
C VAL A 226 0.98 -11.62 -20.70
N LEU A 227 -0.27 -12.03 -20.46
CA LEU A 227 -0.60 -13.43 -20.17
C LEU A 227 -0.31 -14.33 -21.36
N ASP A 228 -0.59 -13.89 -22.60
CA ASP A 228 -0.26 -14.65 -23.80
C ASP A 228 1.24 -14.96 -23.90
N VAL A 229 2.09 -14.04 -23.46
CA VAL A 229 3.54 -14.27 -23.38
C VAL A 229 3.89 -15.26 -22.27
N LEU A 230 3.36 -15.04 -21.06
CA LEU A 230 3.71 -15.84 -19.89
C LEU A 230 3.17 -17.28 -19.94
N LEU A 231 2.06 -17.51 -20.67
CA LEU A 231 1.39 -18.81 -20.76
C LEU A 231 1.61 -19.52 -22.11
N ARG A 232 2.44 -18.95 -23.00
CA ARG A 232 2.70 -19.51 -24.34
C ARG A 232 3.28 -20.92 -24.27
N GLU A 233 4.20 -21.16 -23.34
CA GLU A 233 4.81 -22.44 -23.10
C GLU A 233 4.23 -23.08 -21.84
N LEU A 234 3.30 -24.01 -22.01
CA LEU A 234 2.61 -24.69 -20.89
C LEU A 234 3.55 -25.46 -19.94
N GLY A 235 4.76 -25.78 -20.38
CA GLY A 235 5.79 -26.44 -19.56
C GLY A 235 6.71 -25.50 -18.79
N ASP A 236 6.63 -24.19 -19.02
CA ASP A 236 7.49 -23.22 -18.33
C ASP A 236 6.97 -22.85 -16.93
N SER A 237 7.42 -23.58 -15.94
CA SER A 237 7.05 -23.34 -14.54
C SER A 237 7.48 -21.96 -14.04
N VAL A 238 8.55 -21.36 -14.56
CA VAL A 238 9.02 -20.03 -14.17
C VAL A 238 8.06 -18.96 -14.67
N ALA A 239 7.70 -19.02 -15.95
CA ALA A 239 6.75 -18.08 -16.54
C ALA A 239 5.38 -18.19 -15.87
N GLN A 240 4.91 -19.41 -15.58
CA GLN A 240 3.63 -19.61 -14.89
C GLN A 240 3.65 -19.10 -13.43
N MET A 241 4.76 -19.22 -12.71
CA MET A 241 4.90 -18.61 -11.38
C MET A 241 4.84 -17.07 -11.43
N ILE A 242 5.46 -16.47 -12.45
CA ILE A 242 5.39 -15.02 -12.68
C ILE A 242 3.94 -14.61 -13.02
N ALA A 243 3.26 -15.40 -13.87
CA ALA A 243 1.86 -15.18 -14.20
C ALA A 243 0.95 -15.26 -12.97
N ALA A 244 1.15 -16.25 -12.10
CA ALA A 244 0.40 -16.38 -10.85
C ALA A 244 0.60 -15.15 -9.94
N ASP A 245 1.84 -14.67 -9.78
CA ASP A 245 2.13 -13.45 -9.01
C ASP A 245 1.44 -12.20 -9.59
N ALA A 246 1.42 -12.05 -10.91
CA ALA A 246 0.75 -10.95 -11.60
C ALA A 246 -0.78 -11.03 -11.44
N LEU A 247 -1.36 -12.21 -11.62
CA LEU A 247 -2.81 -12.46 -11.50
C LEU A 247 -3.35 -12.13 -10.10
N VAL A 248 -2.61 -12.47 -9.03
CA VAL A 248 -2.97 -12.04 -7.66
C VAL A 248 -3.08 -10.53 -7.58
N SER A 249 -2.11 -9.81 -8.15
CA SER A 249 -2.09 -8.34 -8.14
C SER A 249 -3.22 -7.72 -8.98
N TRP A 250 -3.77 -8.47 -9.92
CA TRP A 250 -4.90 -8.06 -10.78
C TRP A 250 -6.26 -8.51 -10.25
N ASP A 251 -6.32 -8.99 -9.01
CA ASP A 251 -7.52 -9.50 -8.34
C ASP A 251 -8.16 -10.73 -9.03
N ARG A 252 -7.30 -11.61 -9.60
CA ARG A 252 -7.67 -12.88 -10.25
C ARG A 252 -7.04 -14.06 -9.49
N ALA A 253 -7.30 -14.11 -8.18
CA ALA A 253 -6.65 -15.04 -7.27
C ALA A 253 -6.96 -16.52 -7.58
N GLY A 254 -8.16 -16.83 -8.09
CA GLY A 254 -8.55 -18.18 -8.48
C GLY A 254 -7.69 -18.75 -9.60
N GLU A 255 -7.48 -17.96 -10.66
CA GLU A 255 -6.61 -18.34 -11.77
C GLU A 255 -5.15 -18.44 -11.35
N ALA A 256 -4.71 -17.50 -10.49
CA ALA A 256 -3.37 -17.52 -9.93
C ALA A 256 -3.09 -18.81 -9.15
N TRP A 257 -4.05 -19.25 -8.32
CA TRP A 257 -3.94 -20.49 -7.56
C TRP A 257 -3.90 -21.71 -8.48
N ALA A 258 -4.78 -21.78 -9.47
CA ALA A 258 -4.83 -22.89 -10.42
C ALA A 258 -3.51 -23.06 -11.21
N LEU A 259 -2.84 -21.96 -11.52
CA LEU A 259 -1.50 -22.00 -12.13
C LEU A 259 -0.45 -22.45 -11.11
N LEU A 260 -0.39 -21.83 -9.94
CA LEU A 260 0.64 -22.12 -8.94
C LEU A 260 0.59 -23.58 -8.48
N ASP A 261 -0.60 -24.11 -8.17
CA ASP A 261 -0.77 -25.50 -7.70
C ASP A 261 -0.30 -26.51 -8.73
N ARG A 262 -0.48 -26.23 -10.02
CA ARG A 262 -0.02 -27.07 -11.13
C ARG A 262 1.51 -27.10 -11.27
N VAL A 263 2.18 -25.96 -11.03
CA VAL A 263 3.61 -25.80 -11.28
C VAL A 263 4.44 -25.68 -9.99
N LEU A 264 3.86 -26.12 -8.89
CA LEU A 264 4.54 -26.07 -7.60
C LEU A 264 5.88 -26.83 -7.72
N PRO A 265 7.00 -26.22 -7.31
CA PRO A 265 8.30 -26.88 -7.39
C PRO A 265 8.33 -28.22 -6.68
N ALA A 266 8.99 -29.21 -7.29
CA ALA A 266 9.17 -30.54 -6.67
C ALA A 266 10.06 -30.49 -5.41
N ASP A 267 10.99 -29.52 -5.36
CA ASP A 267 11.80 -29.27 -4.16
C ASP A 267 10.94 -28.66 -3.05
N PRO A 268 10.84 -29.30 -1.87
CA PRO A 268 9.98 -28.85 -0.79
C PRO A 268 10.28 -27.43 -0.29
N ARG A 269 11.56 -27.01 -0.25
CA ARG A 269 11.94 -25.67 0.18
C ARG A 269 11.42 -24.59 -0.76
N SER A 270 11.58 -24.84 -2.07
CA SER A 270 11.08 -23.92 -3.11
C SER A 270 9.55 -23.89 -3.14
N ALA A 271 8.88 -25.03 -2.95
CA ALA A 271 7.43 -25.12 -2.85
C ALA A 271 6.89 -24.34 -1.65
N VAL A 272 7.47 -24.54 -0.48
CA VAL A 272 7.13 -23.79 0.75
C VAL A 272 7.29 -22.29 0.54
N ALA A 273 8.41 -21.85 -0.06
CA ALA A 273 8.64 -20.44 -0.35
C ALA A 273 7.61 -19.85 -1.32
N ALA A 274 7.21 -20.60 -2.35
CA ALA A 274 6.19 -20.17 -3.32
C ALA A 274 4.81 -20.05 -2.66
N LEU A 275 4.41 -21.03 -1.85
CA LEU A 275 3.12 -21.01 -1.13
C LEU A 275 3.04 -19.89 -0.10
N ARG A 276 4.12 -19.66 0.67
CA ARG A 276 4.19 -18.53 1.61
C ARG A 276 4.05 -17.20 0.88
N ARG A 277 4.80 -17.00 -0.20
CA ARG A 277 4.70 -15.78 -1.01
C ARG A 277 3.28 -15.55 -1.54
N PHE A 278 2.62 -16.59 -2.05
CA PHE A 278 1.24 -16.51 -2.52
C PHE A 278 0.28 -16.13 -1.38
N ALA A 279 0.39 -16.77 -0.22
CA ALA A 279 -0.43 -16.48 0.95
C ALA A 279 -0.22 -15.04 1.45
N ASP A 280 1.02 -14.53 1.46
CA ASP A 280 1.32 -13.17 1.87
C ASP A 280 0.77 -12.13 0.87
N ARG A 281 0.89 -12.36 -0.41
CA ARG A 281 0.34 -11.45 -1.44
C ARG A 281 -1.18 -11.38 -1.37
N THR A 282 -1.86 -12.52 -1.21
CA THR A 282 -3.33 -12.59 -1.10
C THR A 282 -3.86 -12.03 0.22
N ARG A 283 -3.04 -11.87 1.25
CA ARG A 283 -3.43 -11.24 2.53
C ARG A 283 -3.79 -9.76 2.38
N HIS A 284 -3.22 -9.08 1.41
CA HIS A 284 -3.44 -7.64 1.17
C HIS A 284 -4.63 -7.35 0.25
N THR A 285 -5.23 -8.37 -0.32
CA THR A 285 -6.46 -8.25 -1.12
C THR A 285 -7.68 -8.44 -0.23
N THR A 286 -8.75 -7.69 -0.52
CA THR A 286 -10.00 -7.74 0.26
C THR A 286 -11.05 -8.66 -0.36
N SER A 287 -10.73 -9.36 -1.46
CA SER A 287 -11.69 -10.21 -2.14
C SER A 287 -11.87 -11.54 -1.40
N ALA A 288 -13.12 -12.03 -1.36
CA ALA A 288 -13.45 -13.33 -0.78
C ALA A 288 -12.77 -14.49 -1.53
N GLU A 289 -12.57 -14.32 -2.85
CA GLU A 289 -11.85 -15.28 -3.67
C GLU A 289 -10.39 -15.38 -3.25
N ALA A 290 -9.68 -14.25 -3.09
CA ALA A 290 -8.30 -14.23 -2.64
C ALA A 290 -8.14 -14.84 -1.23
N ALA A 291 -9.08 -14.58 -0.33
CA ALA A 291 -9.10 -15.17 1.00
C ALA A 291 -9.25 -16.72 0.93
N ARG A 292 -10.11 -17.23 0.05
CA ARG A 292 -10.28 -18.66 -0.17
C ARG A 292 -9.03 -19.31 -0.76
N MET A 293 -8.42 -18.68 -1.78
CA MET A 293 -7.19 -19.21 -2.38
C MET A 293 -6.03 -19.18 -1.40
N ARG A 294 -5.95 -18.17 -0.53
CA ARG A 294 -5.02 -18.17 0.61
C ARG A 294 -5.24 -19.37 1.52
N GLY A 295 -6.48 -19.70 1.80
CA GLY A 295 -6.83 -20.90 2.57
C GLY A 295 -6.24 -22.17 1.95
N TYR A 296 -6.47 -22.40 0.66
CA TYR A 296 -5.93 -23.56 -0.05
C TYR A 296 -4.39 -23.57 -0.10
N ALA A 297 -3.76 -22.42 -0.32
CA ALA A 297 -2.30 -22.34 -0.32
C ALA A 297 -1.68 -22.69 1.03
N LEU A 298 -2.30 -22.23 2.13
CA LEU A 298 -1.86 -22.54 3.49
C LEU A 298 -2.16 -23.98 3.91
N GLU A 299 -3.28 -24.55 3.47
CA GLU A 299 -3.59 -25.97 3.65
C GLU A 299 -2.55 -26.84 2.92
N ARG A 300 -2.22 -26.50 1.67
CA ARG A 300 -1.14 -27.16 0.91
C ARG A 300 0.22 -27.02 1.59
N LEU A 301 0.53 -25.80 2.10
CA LEU A 301 1.75 -25.56 2.87
C LEU A 301 1.84 -26.49 4.08
N ALA A 302 0.74 -26.67 4.82
CA ALA A 302 0.69 -27.53 6.00
C ALA A 302 1.04 -28.99 5.69
N THR A 303 0.87 -29.45 4.45
CA THR A 303 1.30 -30.82 4.04
C THR A 303 2.79 -30.95 3.76
N LEU A 304 3.50 -29.82 3.58
CA LEU A 304 4.93 -29.79 3.23
C LEU A 304 5.84 -29.47 4.44
N VAL A 305 5.26 -29.00 5.52
CA VAL A 305 5.97 -28.66 6.76
C VAL A 305 5.51 -29.56 7.90
N GLN A 306 6.22 -29.56 9.04
CA GLN A 306 5.91 -30.47 10.14
C GLN A 306 5.79 -29.72 11.49
N GLY A 307 5.23 -30.38 12.48
CA GLY A 307 5.16 -29.91 13.86
C GLY A 307 4.34 -28.62 14.01
N PRO A 308 4.76 -27.70 14.89
CA PRO A 308 4.01 -26.46 15.17
C PRO A 308 3.75 -25.59 13.95
N GLU A 309 4.64 -25.61 12.97
CA GLU A 309 4.49 -24.85 11.72
C GLU A 309 3.33 -25.38 10.88
N ALA A 310 3.17 -26.69 10.75
CA ALA A 310 2.07 -27.30 10.04
C ALA A 310 0.72 -26.96 10.70
N GLN A 311 0.69 -26.99 12.02
CA GLN A 311 -0.49 -26.63 12.80
C GLN A 311 -0.86 -25.18 12.64
N GLN A 312 0.12 -24.27 12.69
CA GLN A 312 -0.11 -22.83 12.46
C GLN A 312 -0.62 -22.57 11.02
N ALA A 313 -0.03 -23.23 10.03
CA ALA A 313 -0.49 -23.11 8.65
C ALA A 313 -1.96 -23.57 8.47
N ARG A 314 -2.37 -24.65 9.14
CA ARG A 314 -3.78 -25.09 9.16
C ARG A 314 -4.72 -24.09 9.84
N ILE A 315 -4.29 -23.47 10.95
CA ILE A 315 -5.06 -22.42 11.63
C ILE A 315 -5.22 -21.19 10.72
N ASP A 316 -4.16 -20.78 10.04
CA ASP A 316 -4.19 -19.63 9.13
C ASP A 316 -4.98 -19.95 7.85
N ALA A 317 -4.98 -21.21 7.38
CA ALA A 317 -5.87 -21.69 6.31
C ALA A 317 -7.34 -21.55 6.70
N ALA A 318 -7.69 -21.98 7.90
CA ALA A 318 -9.05 -21.85 8.43
C ALA A 318 -9.50 -20.39 8.52
N ARG A 319 -8.59 -19.46 8.90
CA ARG A 319 -8.87 -18.01 8.82
C ARG A 319 -9.15 -17.55 7.39
N GLY A 320 -8.35 -18.03 6.43
CA GLY A 320 -8.58 -17.75 5.02
C GLY A 320 -9.96 -18.15 4.53
N PHE A 321 -10.41 -19.37 4.89
CA PHE A 321 -11.77 -19.84 4.57
C PHE A 321 -12.85 -19.03 5.28
N ALA A 322 -12.64 -18.65 6.55
CA ALA A 322 -13.58 -17.80 7.28
C ALA A 322 -13.72 -16.42 6.63
N ASP A 323 -12.60 -15.78 6.25
CA ASP A 323 -12.58 -14.50 5.55
C ASP A 323 -13.26 -14.58 4.17
N ALA A 324 -13.19 -15.74 3.52
CA ALA A 324 -13.89 -16.04 2.27
C ALA A 324 -15.40 -16.29 2.44
N GLY A 325 -15.89 -16.34 3.69
CA GLY A 325 -17.28 -16.65 4.00
C GLY A 325 -17.57 -18.16 4.16
N ASP A 326 -16.60 -19.05 3.93
CA ASP A 326 -16.74 -20.49 4.18
C ASP A 326 -16.48 -20.82 5.66
N ARG A 327 -17.38 -20.33 6.49
CA ARG A 327 -17.29 -20.46 7.94
C ARG A 327 -17.40 -21.91 8.41
N ARG A 328 -18.16 -22.75 7.68
CA ARG A 328 -18.34 -24.17 8.05
C ARG A 328 -17.04 -24.95 7.88
N ALA A 329 -16.32 -24.75 6.78
CA ALA A 329 -15.02 -25.37 6.56
C ALA A 329 -14.01 -24.92 7.64
N ALA A 330 -13.94 -23.60 7.89
CA ALA A 330 -13.08 -23.04 8.93
C ALA A 330 -13.36 -23.64 10.31
N GLU A 331 -14.62 -23.73 10.72
CA GLU A 331 -15.01 -24.27 12.02
C GLU A 331 -14.69 -25.75 12.17
N ARG A 332 -14.94 -26.57 11.16
CA ARG A 332 -14.56 -27.99 11.18
C ARG A 332 -13.06 -28.16 11.39
N MET A 333 -12.24 -27.49 10.56
CA MET A 333 -10.77 -27.56 10.64
C MET A 333 -10.25 -27.13 12.01
N LEU A 334 -10.77 -26.04 12.56
CA LEU A 334 -10.34 -25.53 13.87
C LEU A 334 -10.77 -26.43 15.01
N HIS A 335 -11.95 -27.06 14.91
CA HIS A 335 -12.41 -28.05 15.88
C HIS A 335 -11.54 -29.31 15.87
N GLU A 336 -11.16 -29.80 14.71
CA GLU A 336 -10.25 -30.94 14.57
C GLU A 336 -8.90 -30.65 15.24
N ILE A 337 -8.32 -29.48 14.98
CA ILE A 337 -7.03 -29.08 15.57
C ILE A 337 -7.13 -28.94 17.10
N ALA A 338 -8.20 -28.30 17.58
CA ALA A 338 -8.39 -28.06 19.02
C ALA A 338 -8.74 -29.33 19.82
N GLY A 339 -9.36 -30.31 19.17
CA GLY A 339 -9.77 -31.59 19.80
C GLY A 339 -8.74 -32.72 19.68
N ASP A 340 -7.69 -32.54 18.88
CA ASP A 340 -6.67 -33.54 18.66
C ASP A 340 -5.64 -33.54 19.80
N SER A 341 -5.58 -34.62 20.56
CA SER A 341 -4.65 -34.80 21.68
C SER A 341 -3.19 -34.89 21.25
N ALA A 342 -2.91 -35.16 19.97
CA ALA A 342 -1.55 -35.16 19.40
C ALA A 342 -1.05 -33.75 19.08
N VAL A 343 -1.94 -32.76 19.05
CA VAL A 343 -1.60 -31.36 18.80
C VAL A 343 -1.02 -30.71 20.06
N ALA A 344 0.05 -29.95 19.90
CA ALA A 344 0.66 -29.21 21.01
C ALA A 344 -0.36 -28.28 21.68
N PRO A 345 -0.38 -28.16 23.02
CA PRO A 345 -1.36 -27.35 23.75
C PRO A 345 -1.46 -25.90 23.27
N ALA A 346 -0.33 -25.29 22.89
CA ALA A 346 -0.28 -23.94 22.35
C ALA A 346 -1.02 -23.82 21.01
N ALA A 347 -0.92 -24.81 20.13
CA ALA A 347 -1.62 -24.82 18.85
C ALA A 347 -3.12 -25.11 19.03
N ALA A 348 -3.49 -26.02 19.93
CA ALA A 348 -4.88 -26.26 20.31
C ALA A 348 -5.55 -25.01 20.89
N SER A 349 -4.84 -24.29 21.77
CA SER A 349 -5.27 -22.99 22.31
C SER A 349 -5.44 -21.95 21.19
N GLY A 350 -4.47 -21.82 20.27
CA GLY A 350 -4.54 -20.93 19.12
C GLY A 350 -5.70 -21.26 18.16
N ALA A 351 -5.96 -22.53 17.91
CA ALA A 351 -7.09 -22.99 17.10
C ALA A 351 -8.43 -22.62 17.75
N MET A 352 -8.56 -22.85 19.08
CA MET A 352 -9.77 -22.48 19.80
C MET A 352 -9.98 -20.97 19.87
N ALA A 353 -8.92 -20.19 20.11
CA ALA A 353 -8.99 -18.73 20.06
C ALA A 353 -9.51 -18.27 18.69
N THR A 354 -8.96 -18.82 17.61
CA THR A 354 -9.41 -18.52 16.24
C THR A 354 -10.86 -18.94 16.01
N LEU A 355 -11.28 -20.11 16.50
CA LEU A 355 -12.66 -20.60 16.39
C LEU A 355 -13.65 -19.67 17.09
N ILE A 356 -13.30 -19.18 18.28
CA ILE A 356 -14.12 -18.23 19.04
C ILE A 356 -14.24 -16.90 18.25
N ALA A 357 -13.12 -16.39 17.72
CA ALA A 357 -13.12 -15.17 16.91
C ALA A 357 -13.98 -15.30 15.66
N VAL A 358 -13.82 -16.37 14.88
CA VAL A 358 -14.63 -16.68 13.69
C VAL A 358 -16.12 -16.80 14.04
N THR A 359 -16.44 -17.43 15.16
CA THR A 359 -17.82 -17.54 15.66
C THR A 359 -18.42 -16.18 16.00
N ALA A 360 -17.64 -15.30 16.65
CA ALA A 360 -18.05 -13.94 16.97
C ALA A 360 -18.24 -13.08 15.70
N ASP A 361 -17.31 -13.17 14.76
CA ASP A 361 -17.38 -12.44 13.48
C ASP A 361 -18.56 -12.92 12.60
N ALA A 362 -18.97 -14.16 12.75
CA ALA A 362 -20.21 -14.71 12.16
C ALA A 362 -21.50 -14.18 12.82
N GLY A 363 -21.43 -13.28 13.81
CA GLY A 363 -22.59 -12.75 14.53
C GLY A 363 -23.16 -13.68 15.60
N ARG A 364 -22.52 -14.83 15.86
CA ARG A 364 -22.96 -15.82 16.86
C ARG A 364 -22.38 -15.52 18.24
N ALA A 365 -22.62 -14.31 18.76
CA ALA A 365 -22.05 -13.79 20.00
C ALA A 365 -22.24 -14.72 21.20
N ALA A 366 -23.46 -15.27 21.40
CA ALA A 366 -23.75 -16.17 22.50
C ALA A 366 -22.97 -17.50 22.44
N ALA A 367 -22.76 -18.05 21.24
CA ALA A 367 -21.97 -19.26 21.05
C ALA A 367 -20.46 -18.98 21.29
N ALA A 368 -19.97 -17.86 20.83
CA ALA A 368 -18.59 -17.43 21.05
C ALA A 368 -18.31 -17.18 22.53
N GLU A 369 -19.22 -16.53 23.24
CA GLU A 369 -19.12 -16.28 24.69
C GLU A 369 -19.14 -17.58 25.51
N ARG A 370 -19.96 -18.57 25.14
CA ARG A 370 -19.97 -19.87 25.76
C ARG A 370 -18.63 -20.58 25.61
N ARG A 371 -18.11 -20.65 24.38
CA ARG A 371 -16.80 -21.27 24.11
C ARG A 371 -15.66 -20.55 24.84
N LEU A 372 -15.71 -19.23 24.93
CA LEU A 372 -14.70 -18.47 25.69
C LEU A 372 -14.72 -18.88 27.18
N ARG A 373 -15.90 -19.03 27.80
CA ARG A 373 -16.00 -19.48 29.19
C ARG A 373 -15.46 -20.89 29.39
N GLU A 374 -15.74 -21.81 28.47
CA GLU A 374 -15.29 -23.21 28.53
C GLU A 374 -13.78 -23.36 28.40
N TRP A 375 -13.13 -22.46 27.65
CA TRP A 375 -11.71 -22.55 27.33
C TRP A 375 -10.85 -21.51 28.03
N ARG A 376 -11.42 -20.62 28.81
CA ARG A 376 -10.77 -19.47 29.41
C ARG A 376 -9.42 -19.79 30.06
N ASP A 377 -9.38 -20.83 30.86
CA ASP A 377 -8.19 -21.23 31.62
C ASP A 377 -7.08 -21.88 30.77
N ARG A 378 -7.43 -22.25 29.53
CA ARG A 378 -6.48 -22.82 28.55
C ARG A 378 -5.99 -21.80 27.52
N LEU A 379 -6.58 -20.61 27.51
CA LEU A 379 -6.20 -19.52 26.62
C LEU A 379 -5.19 -18.62 27.30
N ARG A 380 -4.35 -17.95 26.49
CA ARG A 380 -3.45 -16.92 27.02
C ARG A 380 -4.27 -15.69 27.42
N ALA A 381 -3.86 -14.98 28.47
CA ALA A 381 -4.58 -13.80 28.97
C ALA A 381 -4.77 -12.73 27.89
N GLU A 382 -3.75 -12.52 27.03
CA GLU A 382 -3.83 -11.59 25.90
C GLU A 382 -4.87 -11.99 24.85
N ASP A 383 -5.02 -13.29 24.55
CA ASP A 383 -6.04 -13.80 23.64
C ASP A 383 -7.43 -13.63 24.24
N VAL A 384 -7.61 -13.86 25.54
CA VAL A 384 -8.88 -13.68 26.23
C VAL A 384 -9.38 -12.24 26.08
N ALA A 385 -8.56 -11.22 26.34
CA ALA A 385 -8.95 -9.82 26.20
C ALA A 385 -9.33 -9.46 24.75
N LEU A 386 -8.58 -9.97 23.76
CA LEU A 386 -8.91 -9.77 22.34
C LEU A 386 -10.23 -10.43 21.95
N LEU A 387 -10.51 -11.63 22.50
CA LEU A 387 -11.75 -12.36 22.26
C LEU A 387 -12.94 -11.69 22.91
N GLU A 388 -12.81 -11.23 24.17
CA GLU A 388 -13.84 -10.43 24.85
C GLU A 388 -14.21 -9.19 24.04
N THR A 389 -13.21 -8.45 23.53
CA THR A 389 -13.43 -7.32 22.61
C THR A 389 -14.15 -7.73 21.31
N SER A 390 -13.81 -8.89 20.74
CA SER A 390 -14.45 -9.41 19.52
C SER A 390 -15.90 -9.82 19.76
N ILE A 391 -16.16 -10.50 20.86
CA ILE A 391 -17.51 -10.93 21.28
C ILE A 391 -18.36 -9.69 21.63
N ALA A 392 -17.79 -8.69 22.32
CA ALA A 392 -18.49 -7.44 22.60
C ALA A 392 -18.95 -6.75 21.31
N ARG A 393 -18.11 -6.71 20.28
CA ARG A 393 -18.51 -6.21 18.94
C ARG A 393 -19.64 -7.02 18.32
N ALA A 394 -19.62 -8.34 18.49
CA ALA A 394 -20.71 -9.19 18.00
C ALA A 394 -22.02 -8.90 18.73
N TRP A 395 -21.98 -8.66 20.04
CA TRP A 395 -23.14 -8.23 20.81
C TRP A 395 -23.66 -6.85 20.41
N VAL A 396 -22.77 -5.91 20.09
CA VAL A 396 -23.16 -4.60 19.53
C VAL A 396 -23.94 -4.77 18.22
N ARG A 397 -23.43 -5.59 17.30
CA ARG A 397 -24.14 -5.90 16.03
C ARG A 397 -25.48 -6.57 16.24
N ALA A 398 -25.62 -7.38 17.28
CA ALA A 398 -26.89 -7.98 17.68
C ALA A 398 -27.86 -6.96 18.34
N GLY A 399 -27.39 -5.77 18.70
CA GLY A 399 -28.18 -4.77 19.44
C GLY A 399 -28.16 -4.95 20.96
N GLU A 400 -27.43 -5.95 21.47
CA GLU A 400 -27.36 -6.30 22.90
C GLU A 400 -26.28 -5.47 23.63
N LEU A 401 -26.49 -4.14 23.69
CA LEU A 401 -25.49 -3.19 24.19
C LEU A 401 -25.12 -3.42 25.67
N ALA A 402 -26.06 -3.94 26.48
CA ALA A 402 -25.78 -4.27 27.87
C ALA A 402 -24.82 -5.44 28.01
N ARG A 403 -25.01 -6.48 27.18
CA ARG A 403 -24.12 -7.65 27.14
C ARG A 403 -22.74 -7.29 26.59
N ALA A 404 -22.69 -6.44 25.56
CA ALA A 404 -21.44 -5.93 25.02
C ALA A 404 -20.62 -5.18 26.08
N HIS A 405 -21.28 -4.38 26.91
CA HIS A 405 -20.61 -3.67 28.00
C HIS A 405 -20.13 -4.63 29.11
N LYS A 406 -20.99 -5.59 29.49
CA LYS A 406 -20.70 -6.54 30.56
C LYS A 406 -19.48 -7.41 30.28
N ILE A 407 -19.33 -7.92 29.04
CA ILE A 407 -18.22 -8.82 28.69
C ILE A 407 -16.86 -8.11 28.69
N LEU A 408 -16.82 -6.82 28.47
CA LEU A 408 -15.59 -6.02 28.54
C LEU A 408 -15.10 -5.81 29.99
N GLY A 409 -15.96 -5.98 30.99
CA GLY A 409 -15.59 -5.82 32.39
C GLY A 409 -14.77 -4.56 32.65
N ASP A 410 -13.63 -4.72 33.33
CA ASP A 410 -12.70 -3.64 33.68
C ASP A 410 -11.51 -3.56 32.68
N ASP A 411 -11.57 -4.24 31.53
CA ASP A 411 -10.50 -4.18 30.52
C ASP A 411 -10.27 -2.73 30.07
N SER A 412 -9.08 -2.20 30.37
CA SER A 412 -8.65 -0.84 30.02
C SER A 412 -7.93 -0.75 28.67
N SER A 413 -7.91 -1.84 27.89
CA SER A 413 -7.25 -1.84 26.60
C SER A 413 -7.89 -0.83 25.62
N VAL A 414 -7.07 -0.33 24.69
CA VAL A 414 -7.55 0.56 23.61
C VAL A 414 -8.64 -0.08 22.75
N GLY A 415 -8.65 -1.42 22.65
CA GLY A 415 -9.68 -2.18 21.97
C GLY A 415 -11.03 -2.13 22.70
N ALA A 416 -11.01 -2.32 24.00
CA ALA A 416 -12.19 -2.25 24.87
C ALA A 416 -12.74 -0.81 24.93
N ALA A 417 -11.87 0.19 25.07
CA ALA A 417 -12.26 1.60 25.01
C ALA A 417 -12.97 1.95 23.69
N ALA A 418 -12.46 1.47 22.56
CA ALA A 418 -13.11 1.67 21.26
C ALA A 418 -14.52 1.06 21.22
N VAL A 419 -14.74 -0.14 21.77
CA VAL A 419 -16.07 -0.76 21.80
C VAL A 419 -17.00 -0.04 22.76
N ARG A 420 -16.52 0.39 23.95
CA ARG A 420 -17.30 1.22 24.89
C ARG A 420 -17.76 2.53 24.25
N GLY A 421 -16.90 3.14 23.42
CA GLY A 421 -17.27 4.32 22.65
C GLY A 421 -18.45 4.07 21.69
N TRP A 422 -18.44 2.92 20.99
CA TRP A 422 -19.57 2.52 20.14
C TRP A 422 -20.82 2.22 20.94
N VAL A 423 -20.71 1.54 22.09
CA VAL A 423 -21.85 1.26 22.97
C VAL A 423 -22.48 2.58 23.49
N ALA A 424 -21.65 3.54 23.92
CA ALA A 424 -22.13 4.85 24.36
C ALA A 424 -22.83 5.60 23.21
N LEU A 425 -22.21 5.63 22.02
CA LEU A 425 -22.78 6.26 20.84
C LEU A 425 -24.15 5.68 20.47
N TYR A 426 -24.27 4.37 20.45
CA TYR A 426 -25.54 3.71 20.10
C TYR A 426 -26.63 3.85 21.18
N ARG A 427 -26.25 4.18 22.42
CA ARG A 427 -27.18 4.61 23.47
C ARG A 427 -27.56 6.09 23.36
N GLY A 428 -26.90 6.83 22.48
CA GLY A 428 -27.08 8.26 22.31
C GLY A 428 -26.29 9.11 23.32
N ASP A 429 -25.41 8.51 24.13
CA ASP A 429 -24.50 9.22 25.03
C ASP A 429 -23.27 9.72 24.23
N LEU A 430 -23.39 10.93 23.68
CA LEU A 430 -22.36 11.53 22.83
C LEU A 430 -21.13 11.97 23.63
N ARG A 431 -21.32 12.41 24.87
CA ARG A 431 -20.23 12.77 25.78
C ARG A 431 -19.40 11.56 26.14
N GLY A 432 -20.03 10.47 26.56
CA GLY A 432 -19.37 9.20 26.86
C GLY A 432 -18.67 8.62 25.64
N ALA A 433 -19.33 8.63 24.46
CA ALA A 433 -18.74 8.17 23.21
C ALA A 433 -17.47 8.96 22.85
N SER A 434 -17.52 10.30 22.96
CA SER A 434 -16.37 11.18 22.70
C SER A 434 -15.20 10.87 23.62
N ARG A 435 -15.46 10.68 24.92
CA ARG A 435 -14.43 10.30 25.92
C ARG A 435 -13.76 8.98 25.55
N TRP A 436 -14.54 7.93 25.34
CA TRP A 436 -14.03 6.60 25.04
C TRP A 436 -13.30 6.53 23.70
N PHE A 437 -13.76 7.26 22.67
CA PHE A 437 -13.07 7.30 21.39
C PHE A 437 -11.72 8.01 21.46
N ARG A 438 -11.57 9.05 22.30
CA ARG A 438 -10.27 9.69 22.56
C ARG A 438 -9.33 8.77 23.31
N GLU A 439 -9.84 8.06 24.32
CA GLU A 439 -9.06 7.07 25.08
C GLU A 439 -8.56 5.91 24.21
N ALA A 440 -9.41 5.43 23.28
CA ALA A 440 -9.00 4.43 22.30
C ALA A 440 -7.90 4.91 21.35
N GLY A 441 -7.72 6.23 21.18
CA GLY A 441 -6.67 6.83 20.38
C GLY A 441 -6.70 6.42 18.89
N PRO A 442 -5.66 6.77 18.12
CA PRO A 442 -5.62 6.52 16.68
C PRO A 442 -5.19 5.09 16.29
N TYR A 443 -4.81 4.24 17.25
CA TYR A 443 -4.18 2.94 16.95
C TYR A 443 -5.07 1.71 17.19
N ALA A 444 -6.28 1.87 17.70
CA ALA A 444 -7.16 0.74 18.01
C ALA A 444 -7.88 0.20 16.76
N GLY A 445 -7.41 -0.94 16.24
CA GLY A 445 -8.08 -1.68 15.17
C GLY A 445 -7.49 -1.47 13.76
N THR A 446 -8.20 -1.96 12.74
CA THR A 446 -7.81 -1.80 11.34
C THR A 446 -7.97 -0.34 10.88
N ARG A 447 -7.28 0.04 9.79
CA ARG A 447 -7.38 1.39 9.19
C ARG A 447 -8.84 1.81 8.96
N ALA A 448 -9.66 0.91 8.44
CA ALA A 448 -11.09 1.20 8.20
C ALA A 448 -11.85 1.49 9.51
N ARG A 449 -11.58 0.74 10.58
CA ARG A 449 -12.19 0.96 11.91
C ARG A 449 -11.72 2.28 12.53
N ILE A 450 -10.44 2.60 12.39
CA ILE A 450 -9.87 3.88 12.86
C ILE A 450 -10.54 5.04 12.13
N THR A 451 -10.59 5.01 10.79
CA THR A 451 -11.23 6.06 9.98
C THR A 451 -12.69 6.24 10.38
N ARG A 452 -13.44 5.14 10.51
CA ARG A 452 -14.86 5.20 10.93
C ARG A 452 -15.02 5.85 12.31
N ARG A 453 -14.19 5.47 13.29
CA ARG A 453 -14.22 6.05 14.64
C ARG A 453 -13.89 7.53 14.63
N THR A 454 -12.84 7.94 13.92
CA THR A 454 -12.43 9.34 13.78
C THR A 454 -13.54 10.18 13.13
N SER A 455 -14.17 9.65 12.07
CA SER A 455 -15.30 10.31 11.43
C SER A 455 -16.51 10.49 12.37
N MET A 456 -16.81 9.48 13.19
CA MET A 456 -17.87 9.58 14.18
C MET A 456 -17.52 10.56 15.30
N LEU A 457 -16.27 10.55 15.76
CA LEU A 457 -15.81 11.53 16.75
C LEU A 457 -15.95 12.97 16.23
N ALA A 458 -15.58 13.22 14.97
CA ALA A 458 -15.75 14.51 14.33
C ALA A 458 -17.23 14.91 14.22
N LEU A 459 -18.12 13.97 13.88
CA LEU A 459 -19.57 14.20 13.82
C LEU A 459 -20.14 14.60 15.18
N ILE A 460 -19.89 13.79 16.23
CA ILE A 460 -20.46 14.03 17.55
C ILE A 460 -19.93 15.30 18.22
N GLN A 461 -18.72 15.75 17.90
CA GLN A 461 -18.16 17.01 18.39
C GLN A 461 -18.87 18.25 17.83
N ARG A 462 -19.56 18.14 16.71
CA ARG A 462 -20.33 19.22 16.09
C ARG A 462 -21.80 19.24 16.56
N ILE A 463 -22.26 18.15 17.16
CA ILE A 463 -23.60 18.06 17.72
C ILE A 463 -23.58 18.67 19.12
N GLY A 464 -24.33 19.73 19.33
CA GLY A 464 -24.29 20.49 20.58
C GLY A 464 -24.74 19.72 21.83
N PRO A 465 -25.87 18.97 21.81
CA PRO A 465 -26.34 18.21 22.96
C PRO A 465 -25.40 17.06 23.34
N ASP A 466 -25.21 16.84 24.65
CA ASP A 466 -24.42 15.73 25.20
C ASP A 466 -25.07 14.34 24.98
N SER A 467 -26.37 14.32 24.74
CA SER A 467 -27.15 13.10 24.54
C SER A 467 -28.23 13.31 23.47
N VAL A 468 -28.24 12.40 22.49
CA VAL A 468 -29.23 12.32 21.39
C VAL A 468 -29.58 10.84 21.15
N PRO A 469 -30.52 10.26 21.93
CA PRO A 469 -30.89 8.85 21.84
C PRO A 469 -31.39 8.43 20.47
N GLU A 470 -32.07 9.30 19.74
CA GLU A 470 -32.58 9.08 18.39
C GLU A 470 -31.43 8.88 17.38
N LEU A 471 -30.34 9.66 17.48
CA LEU A 471 -29.14 9.48 16.69
C LEU A 471 -28.48 8.12 16.98
N GLY A 472 -28.39 7.79 18.27
CA GLY A 472 -27.85 6.49 18.69
C GLY A 472 -28.61 5.32 18.08
N ARG A 473 -29.94 5.37 18.09
CA ARG A 473 -30.81 4.35 17.47
C ARG A 473 -30.62 4.29 15.96
N ALA A 474 -30.57 5.42 15.26
CA ALA A 474 -30.33 5.46 13.82
C ALA A 474 -28.99 4.81 13.44
N LEU A 475 -27.91 5.15 14.16
CA LEU A 475 -26.60 4.57 13.94
C LEU A 475 -26.52 3.08 14.28
N LEU A 476 -27.28 2.62 15.28
CA LEU A 476 -27.40 1.18 15.58
C LEU A 476 -28.15 0.41 14.49
N MET A 477 -29.22 1.00 13.91
CA MET A 477 -29.92 0.42 12.76
C MET A 477 -28.93 0.25 11.59
N LEU A 478 -28.10 1.26 11.30
CA LEU A 478 -27.06 1.19 10.29
C LEU A 478 -26.04 0.07 10.57
N GLU A 479 -25.59 -0.09 11.82
CA GLU A 479 -24.68 -1.17 12.23
C GLU A 479 -25.28 -2.56 12.00
N ARG A 480 -26.60 -2.69 12.16
CA ARG A 480 -27.36 -3.92 11.93
C ARG A 480 -27.72 -4.17 10.45
N GLY A 481 -27.35 -3.25 9.54
CA GLY A 481 -27.61 -3.35 8.12
C GLY A 481 -28.99 -2.82 7.66
N ASP A 482 -29.79 -2.25 8.54
CA ASP A 482 -31.07 -1.63 8.19
C ASP A 482 -30.86 -0.17 7.75
N THR A 483 -30.22 -0.01 6.61
CA THR A 483 -29.82 1.31 6.11
C THR A 483 -31.02 2.18 5.73
N SER A 484 -32.10 1.59 5.19
CA SER A 484 -33.28 2.37 4.80
C SER A 484 -33.90 3.08 6.00
N ARG A 485 -34.20 2.31 7.07
CA ARG A 485 -34.75 2.89 8.30
C ARG A 485 -33.76 3.82 9.01
N ALA A 486 -32.45 3.51 8.93
CA ALA A 486 -31.44 4.41 9.47
C ALA A 486 -31.44 5.77 8.78
N VAL A 487 -31.59 5.81 7.44
CA VAL A 487 -31.71 7.07 6.68
C VAL A 487 -32.95 7.87 7.13
N ASP A 488 -34.11 7.21 7.26
CA ASP A 488 -35.34 7.85 7.72
C ASP A 488 -35.14 8.48 9.10
N GLN A 489 -34.61 7.72 10.03
CA GLN A 489 -34.35 8.19 11.39
C GLN A 489 -33.31 9.30 11.46
N LEU A 490 -32.24 9.26 10.61
CA LEU A 490 -31.26 10.34 10.52
C LEU A 490 -31.86 11.64 10.01
N VAL A 491 -32.76 11.57 9.03
CA VAL A 491 -33.48 12.75 8.53
C VAL A 491 -34.36 13.36 9.64
N ASP A 492 -35.07 12.53 10.41
CA ASP A 492 -35.87 12.99 11.52
C ASP A 492 -35.01 13.63 12.63
N VAL A 493 -33.87 12.99 12.96
CA VAL A 493 -32.88 13.58 13.89
C VAL A 493 -32.38 14.94 13.39
N ALA A 494 -32.02 15.05 12.11
CA ALA A 494 -31.54 16.30 11.54
C ALA A 494 -32.57 17.44 11.70
N ARG A 495 -33.88 17.16 11.61
CA ARG A 495 -34.94 18.16 11.81
C ARG A 495 -35.02 18.69 13.24
N THR A 496 -34.63 17.87 14.21
CA THR A 496 -34.63 18.29 15.64
C THR A 496 -33.37 19.06 16.04
N LEU A 497 -32.28 18.94 15.27
CA LEU A 497 -31.02 19.62 15.56
C LEU A 497 -31.05 21.06 15.10
N PRO A 498 -30.43 22.00 15.87
CA PRO A 498 -30.24 23.39 15.44
C PRO A 498 -29.40 23.44 14.14
N HIS A 499 -29.61 24.46 13.32
CA HIS A 499 -28.85 24.65 12.08
C HIS A 499 -27.33 24.72 12.32
N THR A 500 -26.91 25.28 13.46
CA THR A 500 -25.50 25.44 13.84
C THR A 500 -24.90 24.25 14.60
N ALA A 501 -25.67 23.20 14.85
CA ALA A 501 -25.28 22.08 15.71
C ALA A 501 -25.32 20.72 15.01
N GLY A 502 -24.62 20.59 13.88
CA GLY A 502 -24.41 19.30 13.20
C GLY A 502 -25.56 18.82 12.31
N ARG A 503 -26.61 19.67 12.11
CA ARG A 503 -27.74 19.31 11.21
C ARG A 503 -27.25 18.96 9.79
N GLY A 504 -26.41 19.81 9.20
CA GLY A 504 -25.81 19.55 7.87
C GLY A 504 -24.96 18.29 7.83
N ASP A 505 -24.24 17.97 8.91
CA ASP A 505 -23.45 16.76 9.03
C ASP A 505 -24.32 15.49 9.01
N VAL A 506 -25.44 15.49 9.75
CA VAL A 506 -26.37 14.35 9.82
C VAL A 506 -27.10 14.17 8.48
N LEU A 507 -27.56 15.28 7.83
CA LEU A 507 -28.15 15.24 6.48
C LEU A 507 -27.14 14.71 5.44
N GLY A 508 -25.91 15.19 5.48
CA GLY A 508 -24.86 14.73 4.58
C GLY A 508 -24.50 13.25 4.80
N LEU A 509 -24.56 12.75 6.03
CA LEU A 509 -24.43 11.32 6.31
C LEU A 509 -25.61 10.55 5.71
N ALA A 510 -26.84 10.98 5.96
CA ALA A 510 -28.04 10.36 5.41
C ALA A 510 -28.05 10.33 3.88
N GLY A 511 -27.69 11.45 3.23
CA GLY A 511 -27.60 11.53 1.76
C GLY A 511 -26.54 10.60 1.14
N ARG A 512 -25.37 10.47 1.77
CA ARG A 512 -24.34 9.52 1.31
C ARG A 512 -24.77 8.05 1.50
N LEU A 513 -25.45 7.73 2.59
CA LEU A 513 -26.02 6.40 2.82
C LEU A 513 -27.12 6.08 1.80
N ALA A 514 -28.00 7.03 1.54
CA ALA A 514 -29.02 6.94 0.51
C ALA A 514 -28.39 6.67 -0.87
N LEU A 515 -27.33 7.41 -1.23
CA LEU A 515 -26.61 7.20 -2.49
C LEU A 515 -26.02 5.80 -2.60
N ALA A 516 -25.36 5.31 -1.57
CA ALA A 516 -24.77 3.98 -1.54
C ALA A 516 -25.82 2.87 -1.76
N HIS A 517 -27.06 3.10 -1.30
CA HIS A 517 -28.20 2.18 -1.45
C HIS A 517 -29.12 2.51 -2.64
N ARG A 518 -28.70 3.42 -3.54
CA ARG A 518 -29.47 3.83 -4.73
C ARG A 518 -30.86 4.38 -4.39
N ASP A 519 -31.01 4.99 -3.22
CA ASP A 519 -32.24 5.67 -2.79
C ASP A 519 -32.37 7.02 -3.52
N ARG A 520 -33.53 7.30 -4.08
CA ARG A 520 -33.82 8.53 -4.85
C ARG A 520 -33.67 9.80 -4.00
N ARG A 521 -33.75 9.70 -2.68
CA ARG A 521 -33.57 10.81 -1.75
C ARG A 521 -32.13 11.28 -1.61
N ALA A 522 -31.15 10.57 -2.19
CA ALA A 522 -29.74 10.90 -2.05
C ALA A 522 -29.43 12.35 -2.47
N GLU A 523 -29.86 12.74 -3.69
CA GLU A 523 -29.58 14.08 -4.22
C GLU A 523 -30.23 15.19 -3.38
N PRO A 524 -31.56 15.19 -3.11
CA PRO A 524 -32.16 16.22 -2.29
C PRO A 524 -31.58 16.33 -0.87
N LEU A 525 -31.24 15.21 -0.22
CA LEU A 525 -30.60 15.24 1.10
C LEU A 525 -29.21 15.86 1.09
N LEU A 526 -28.41 15.60 0.05
CA LEU A 526 -27.08 16.18 -0.12
C LEU A 526 -27.16 17.68 -0.42
N LEU A 527 -28.14 18.12 -1.22
CA LEU A 527 -28.38 19.53 -1.50
C LEU A 527 -28.84 20.26 -0.23
N GLU A 528 -29.76 19.68 0.55
CA GLU A 528 -30.20 20.22 1.81
C GLU A 528 -29.02 20.34 2.81
N ALA A 529 -28.15 19.33 2.87
CA ALA A 529 -26.94 19.38 3.72
C ALA A 529 -26.05 20.58 3.38
N LEU A 530 -25.82 20.84 2.08
CA LEU A 530 -25.05 22.00 1.61
C LEU A 530 -25.76 23.33 1.86
N ALA A 531 -27.07 23.36 1.73
CA ALA A 531 -27.85 24.56 2.04
C ALA A 531 -27.79 24.95 3.53
N VAL A 532 -27.68 23.94 4.42
CA VAL A 532 -27.53 24.16 5.87
C VAL A 532 -26.10 24.59 6.22
N ASP A 533 -25.07 23.96 5.65
CA ASP A 533 -23.67 24.26 5.97
C ASP A 533 -22.79 24.04 4.74
N ALA A 534 -22.68 25.07 3.90
CA ALA A 534 -21.88 25.02 2.67
C ALA A 534 -20.37 24.96 2.92
N THR A 535 -19.90 25.39 4.09
CA THR A 535 -18.47 25.46 4.43
C THR A 535 -18.02 24.39 5.43
N GLY A 536 -18.94 23.58 5.89
CA GLY A 536 -18.68 22.52 6.87
C GLY A 536 -17.83 21.36 6.34
N PRO A 537 -17.26 20.55 7.23
CA PRO A 537 -16.37 19.47 6.87
C PRO A 537 -17.05 18.35 6.05
N VAL A 538 -18.38 18.31 6.03
CA VAL A 538 -19.16 17.36 5.21
C VAL A 538 -19.37 17.87 3.77
N ALA A 539 -19.28 19.19 3.55
CA ALA A 539 -19.55 19.79 2.25
C ALA A 539 -18.70 19.22 1.11
N PRO A 540 -17.37 19.02 1.23
CA PRO A 540 -16.59 18.43 0.15
C PRO A 540 -17.06 17.02 -0.22
N ALA A 541 -17.41 16.20 0.78
CA ALA A 541 -17.90 14.84 0.54
C ALA A 541 -19.31 14.83 -0.07
N ALA A 542 -20.18 15.77 0.31
CA ALA A 542 -21.50 15.93 -0.28
C ALA A 542 -21.40 16.40 -1.75
N MET A 543 -20.52 17.37 -2.04
CA MET A 543 -20.27 17.84 -3.41
C MET A 543 -19.72 16.72 -4.31
N LEU A 544 -18.77 15.91 -3.82
CA LEU A 544 -18.27 14.75 -4.56
C LEU A 544 -19.39 13.74 -4.85
N ALA A 545 -20.25 13.47 -3.86
CA ALA A 545 -21.40 12.58 -4.02
C ALA A 545 -22.38 13.09 -5.08
N LEU A 546 -22.71 14.39 -5.06
CA LEU A 546 -23.54 15.05 -6.07
C LEU A 546 -22.91 15.03 -7.47
N ALA A 547 -21.59 15.24 -7.56
CA ALA A 547 -20.85 15.12 -8.82
C ALA A 547 -20.91 13.68 -9.39
N ARG A 548 -20.84 12.67 -8.53
CA ARG A 548 -21.00 11.26 -8.94
C ARG A 548 -22.40 10.95 -9.45
N ILE A 549 -23.44 11.52 -8.83
CA ILE A 549 -24.82 11.40 -9.32
C ILE A 549 -24.92 12.02 -10.71
N ALA A 550 -24.43 13.25 -10.89
CA ALA A 550 -24.46 13.95 -12.17
C ALA A 550 -23.64 13.20 -13.25
N ALA A 551 -22.46 12.69 -12.89
CA ALA A 551 -21.62 11.93 -13.85
C ALA A 551 -22.27 10.61 -14.31
N LYS A 552 -23.14 10.02 -13.49
CA LYS A 552 -23.79 8.74 -13.80
C LYS A 552 -25.11 8.86 -14.55
N ALA A 553 -25.91 9.85 -14.23
CA ALA A 553 -27.31 9.95 -14.68
C ALA A 553 -27.73 11.37 -15.11
N GLY A 554 -26.84 12.36 -15.01
CA GLY A 554 -27.13 13.76 -15.29
C GLY A 554 -26.30 14.32 -16.46
N PRO A 555 -26.41 15.65 -16.69
CA PRO A 555 -25.61 16.34 -17.69
C PRO A 555 -24.11 16.30 -17.31
N THR A 556 -23.26 15.90 -18.25
CA THR A 556 -21.80 15.87 -18.06
C THR A 556 -21.23 17.22 -17.64
N ALA A 557 -21.77 18.32 -18.16
CA ALA A 557 -21.39 19.69 -17.80
C ALA A 557 -21.59 19.97 -16.29
N LEU A 558 -22.71 19.54 -15.71
CA LEU A 558 -22.99 19.70 -14.28
C LEU A 558 -22.02 18.90 -13.40
N ALA A 559 -21.64 17.72 -13.85
CA ALA A 559 -20.63 16.92 -13.14
C ALA A 559 -19.26 17.62 -13.12
N ILE A 560 -18.86 18.19 -14.26
CA ILE A 560 -17.60 18.96 -14.39
C ILE A 560 -17.64 20.19 -13.49
N GLU A 561 -18.69 20.99 -13.55
CA GLU A 561 -18.89 22.19 -12.73
C GLU A 561 -18.79 21.89 -11.23
N ARG A 562 -19.49 20.86 -10.76
CA ARG A 562 -19.46 20.43 -9.36
C ARG A 562 -18.06 19.98 -8.91
N LEU A 563 -17.32 19.28 -9.79
CA LEU A 563 -15.96 18.79 -9.48
C LEU A 563 -14.94 19.93 -9.46
N GLU A 564 -15.02 20.87 -10.41
CA GLU A 564 -14.18 22.05 -10.45
C GLU A 564 -14.43 22.95 -9.23
N SER A 565 -15.71 23.21 -8.92
CA SER A 565 -16.10 23.96 -7.73
C SER A 565 -15.57 23.32 -6.44
N LEU A 566 -15.65 21.98 -6.31
CA LEU A 566 -15.11 21.26 -5.16
C LEU A 566 -13.59 21.44 -5.04
N ILE A 567 -12.84 21.31 -6.14
CA ILE A 567 -11.39 21.45 -6.16
C ILE A 567 -10.94 22.87 -5.82
N LEU A 568 -11.70 23.87 -6.26
CA LEU A 568 -11.41 25.29 -6.01
C LEU A 568 -11.77 25.71 -4.58
N LEU A 569 -12.93 25.31 -4.09
CA LEU A 569 -13.42 25.73 -2.77
C LEU A 569 -12.73 24.97 -1.62
N TYR A 570 -12.29 23.73 -1.84
CA TYR A 570 -11.73 22.89 -0.79
C TYR A 570 -10.40 22.22 -1.22
N PRO A 571 -9.36 22.98 -1.59
CA PRO A 571 -8.12 22.44 -2.19
C PRO A 571 -7.40 21.46 -1.27
N GLU A 572 -7.52 21.63 0.05
CA GLU A 572 -6.87 20.78 1.07
C GLU A 572 -7.72 19.57 1.49
N SER A 573 -8.89 19.39 0.91
CA SER A 573 -9.77 18.28 1.31
C SER A 573 -9.24 16.93 0.83
N ALA A 574 -9.36 15.94 1.70
CA ALA A 574 -8.97 14.55 1.41
C ALA A 574 -9.70 13.92 0.19
N VAL A 575 -10.83 14.49 -0.26
CA VAL A 575 -11.56 14.00 -1.43
C VAL A 575 -11.08 14.62 -2.75
N VAL A 576 -10.22 15.64 -2.74
CA VAL A 576 -9.73 16.31 -3.95
C VAL A 576 -8.98 15.37 -4.90
N PRO A 577 -8.10 14.45 -4.48
CA PRO A 577 -7.47 13.50 -5.39
C PRO A 577 -8.48 12.63 -6.14
N GLU A 578 -9.59 12.27 -5.49
CA GLU A 578 -10.65 11.49 -6.11
C GLU A 578 -11.49 12.35 -7.07
N ALA A 579 -11.82 13.59 -6.67
CA ALA A 579 -12.51 14.55 -7.54
C ALA A 579 -11.74 14.80 -8.84
N ARG A 580 -10.42 14.97 -8.76
CA ARG A 580 -9.55 15.12 -9.95
C ARG A 580 -9.57 13.88 -10.86
N ARG A 581 -9.53 12.68 -10.29
CA ARG A 581 -9.64 11.44 -11.09
C ARG A 581 -10.97 11.36 -11.80
N LEU A 582 -12.07 11.62 -11.11
CA LEU A 582 -13.41 11.61 -11.69
C LEU A 582 -13.56 12.69 -12.76
N LEU A 583 -13.03 13.90 -12.54
CA LEU A 583 -13.04 14.99 -13.52
C LEU A 583 -12.33 14.59 -14.82
N ASN A 584 -11.16 13.96 -14.72
CA ASN A 584 -10.42 13.46 -15.88
C ASN A 584 -11.19 12.36 -16.62
N GLN A 585 -11.86 11.47 -15.90
CA GLN A 585 -12.71 10.43 -16.50
C GLN A 585 -13.90 11.04 -17.26
N VAL A 586 -14.60 11.99 -16.64
CA VAL A 586 -15.76 12.65 -17.24
C VAL A 586 -15.35 13.48 -18.46
N ARG A 587 -14.24 14.21 -18.40
CA ARG A 587 -13.70 14.96 -19.55
C ARG A 587 -13.19 14.05 -20.69
N GLY A 588 -12.58 12.90 -20.35
CA GLY A 588 -12.15 11.91 -21.33
C GLY A 588 -13.28 11.18 -22.03
N ALA A 589 -14.49 11.17 -21.47
CA ALA A 589 -15.69 10.62 -22.06
C ALA A 589 -16.38 11.56 -23.06
N ILE A 590 -15.98 12.84 -23.14
CA ILE A 590 -16.48 13.79 -24.14
C ILE A 590 -15.73 13.51 -25.45
N PRO A 591 -16.42 13.15 -26.57
CA PRO A 591 -15.79 13.04 -27.87
C PRO A 591 -15.10 14.35 -28.23
N ARG A 592 -13.81 14.31 -28.58
CA ARG A 592 -13.14 15.48 -29.15
C ARG A 592 -13.73 15.70 -30.52
N SER A 593 -14.50 16.81 -30.70
CA SER A 593 -15.00 17.29 -31.99
C SER A 593 -13.84 17.71 -32.89
#